data_5adb449ac43e314d91b6959a72bbc408
#
_entry.id   5adb449ac43e314d91b6959a72bbc408
#
_cell.length_a   1.000
_cell.length_b   1.000
_cell.length_c   1.000
_cell.angle_alpha   90.00
_cell.angle_beta   90.00
_cell.angle_gamma   90.00
#
_symmetry.space_group_name_H-M   'P 1'
#
loop_
_entity.id
_entity.type
_entity.pdbx_description
1 polymer ?
#
loop_
_entity_poly.entity_id
_entity_poly.type
_entity_poly.pdbx_seq_one_letter_code
_entity_poly.pdbx_strand_id
1 'polypeptide(L)'
;GREALIIDPVLEHTDQYINFLNKSELKLVKVIDTHIHADHITGLNELSKRTSCTKIMGEHSKSEVVDLRVKEDENVKIDNINLKVMYTPGHTDCSYSYLMNDRVFTGDTLLINGTGRTDFQNGNARQQYDSIFNKLLKLPENTMVFPAHDYNGKKHSTIGSERKNNPRLQVNSVDQYVEIMNNLKLANPKMMDVAVPANLKGLTLNQVKA
;
A
#
# COMPACT_ATOMS: atom_id res chain seq x y z
N GLY A 1 -13.54 9.25 -18.24
CA GLY A 1 -13.62 7.81 -18.38
C GLY A 1 -14.56 7.20 -17.36
N ARG A 2 -14.88 5.94 -17.55
CA ARG A 2 -15.71 5.17 -16.60
C ARG A 2 -14.94 3.98 -16.00
N GLU A 3 -13.66 3.90 -16.24
CA GLU A 3 -12.81 2.87 -15.63
C GLU A 3 -12.41 3.26 -14.21
N ALA A 4 -12.35 2.27 -13.33
CA ALA A 4 -11.94 2.41 -11.95
C ALA A 4 -10.78 1.47 -11.61
N LEU A 5 -10.00 1.89 -10.63
CA LEU A 5 -8.94 1.12 -9.99
C LEU A 5 -9.13 1.21 -8.47
N ILE A 6 -8.90 0.12 -7.76
CA ILE A 6 -8.90 0.08 -6.30
C ILE A 6 -7.49 -0.29 -5.83
N ILE A 7 -7.00 0.39 -4.79
CA ILE A 7 -5.72 0.10 -4.14
C ILE A 7 -5.99 -0.39 -2.73
N ASP A 8 -5.32 -1.48 -2.33
CA ASP A 8 -5.39 -2.12 -1.02
C ASP A 8 -6.82 -2.46 -0.55
N PRO A 9 -7.60 -3.21 -1.34
CA PRO A 9 -8.96 -3.56 -0.96
C PRO A 9 -9.00 -4.59 0.18
N VAL A 10 -9.90 -4.37 1.15
CA VAL A 10 -10.18 -5.32 2.22
C VAL A 10 -11.26 -6.33 1.78
N LEU A 11 -11.02 -7.63 1.98
CA LEU A 11 -11.90 -8.71 1.53
C LEU A 11 -13.34 -8.56 2.05
N GLU A 12 -13.50 -8.24 3.33
CA GLU A 12 -14.82 -8.10 3.97
C GLU A 12 -15.63 -6.91 3.41
N HIS A 13 -14.98 -5.96 2.76
CA HIS A 13 -15.63 -4.79 2.17
C HIS A 13 -15.92 -4.93 0.67
N THR A 14 -15.69 -6.10 0.07
CA THR A 14 -15.89 -6.34 -1.37
C THR A 14 -17.29 -5.94 -1.84
N ASP A 15 -18.35 -6.28 -1.11
CA ASP A 15 -19.72 -5.91 -1.47
C ASP A 15 -19.93 -4.39 -1.47
N GLN A 16 -19.30 -3.68 -0.54
CA GLN A 16 -19.37 -2.21 -0.48
C GLN A 16 -18.69 -1.58 -1.70
N TYR A 17 -17.53 -2.10 -2.11
CA TYR A 17 -16.84 -1.64 -3.32
C TYR A 17 -17.68 -1.87 -4.58
N ILE A 18 -18.23 -3.07 -4.76
CA ILE A 18 -19.08 -3.39 -5.90
C ILE A 18 -20.33 -2.50 -5.94
N ASN A 19 -20.99 -2.31 -4.80
CA ASN A 19 -22.15 -1.44 -4.71
C ASN A 19 -21.81 0.02 -5.06
N PHE A 20 -20.66 0.52 -4.59
CA PHE A 20 -20.18 1.86 -4.94
C PHE A 20 -19.91 2.00 -6.44
N LEU A 21 -19.21 1.04 -7.04
CA LEU A 21 -18.91 1.02 -8.47
C LEU A 21 -20.20 1.03 -9.31
N ASN A 22 -21.16 0.17 -8.97
CA ASN A 22 -22.45 0.10 -9.66
C ASN A 22 -23.25 1.40 -9.57
N LYS A 23 -23.35 1.99 -8.35
CA LYS A 23 -24.04 3.28 -8.15
C LYS A 23 -23.38 4.44 -8.90
N SER A 24 -22.06 4.38 -9.07
CA SER A 24 -21.27 5.40 -9.76
C SER A 24 -21.14 5.12 -11.27
N GLU A 25 -21.73 4.03 -11.75
CA GLU A 25 -21.60 3.55 -13.13
C GLU A 25 -20.13 3.39 -13.59
N LEU A 26 -19.26 2.92 -12.68
CA LEU A 26 -17.85 2.69 -12.91
C LEU A 26 -17.57 1.21 -13.16
N LYS A 27 -16.66 0.93 -14.10
CA LYS A 27 -16.15 -0.42 -14.39
C LYS A 27 -14.79 -0.60 -13.71
N LEU A 28 -14.70 -1.51 -12.75
CA LEU A 28 -13.42 -1.89 -12.17
C LEU A 28 -12.59 -2.66 -13.21
N VAL A 29 -11.45 -2.12 -13.60
CA VAL A 29 -10.55 -2.74 -14.59
C VAL A 29 -9.24 -3.20 -13.98
N LYS A 30 -8.82 -2.62 -12.86
CA LYS A 30 -7.58 -2.97 -12.15
C LYS A 30 -7.78 -2.92 -10.64
N VAL A 31 -7.06 -3.79 -9.97
CA VAL A 31 -6.96 -3.81 -8.50
C VAL A 31 -5.50 -4.02 -8.13
N ILE A 32 -5.01 -3.27 -7.14
CA ILE A 32 -3.60 -3.23 -6.75
C ILE A 32 -3.50 -3.49 -5.24
N ASP A 33 -2.53 -4.33 -4.82
CA ASP A 33 -2.00 -4.28 -3.46
C ASP A 33 -0.62 -3.63 -3.47
N THR A 34 -0.41 -2.70 -2.55
CA THR A 34 0.89 -2.03 -2.38
C THR A 34 1.96 -2.97 -1.84
N HIS A 35 1.57 -3.96 -1.04
CA HIS A 35 2.42 -4.97 -0.42
C HIS A 35 1.59 -6.19 0.03
N ILE A 36 2.21 -7.23 0.56
CA ILE A 36 1.51 -8.34 1.22
C ILE A 36 1.06 -7.87 2.61
N HIS A 37 -0.24 -7.67 2.80
CA HIS A 37 -0.83 -7.22 4.06
C HIS A 37 -0.79 -8.31 5.14
N ALA A 38 -0.52 -7.91 6.39
CA ALA A 38 -0.52 -8.79 7.55
C ALA A 38 -1.69 -8.55 8.51
N ASP A 39 -2.42 -7.48 8.33
CA ASP A 39 -3.49 -7.00 9.21
C ASP A 39 -4.88 -7.35 8.70
N HIS A 40 -5.04 -7.58 7.40
CA HIS A 40 -6.30 -7.97 6.78
C HIS A 40 -6.07 -8.90 5.58
N ILE A 41 -7.12 -9.58 5.16
CA ILE A 41 -7.12 -10.36 3.92
C ILE A 41 -7.53 -9.44 2.78
N THR A 42 -6.73 -9.45 1.70
CA THR A 42 -6.98 -8.61 0.54
C THR A 42 -8.21 -9.05 -0.26
N GLY A 43 -8.94 -8.06 -0.78
CA GLY A 43 -10.05 -8.27 -1.71
C GLY A 43 -9.63 -8.53 -3.16
N LEU A 44 -8.31 -8.57 -3.47
CA LEU A 44 -7.77 -8.67 -4.82
C LEU A 44 -8.44 -9.78 -5.65
N ASN A 45 -8.41 -11.00 -5.12
CA ASN A 45 -8.90 -12.18 -5.82
C ASN A 45 -10.41 -12.22 -5.93
N GLU A 46 -11.14 -11.83 -4.88
CA GLU A 46 -12.60 -11.76 -4.88
C GLU A 46 -13.12 -10.69 -5.87
N LEU A 47 -12.51 -9.51 -5.88
CA LEU A 47 -12.84 -8.45 -6.85
C LEU A 47 -12.58 -8.91 -8.28
N SER A 48 -11.42 -9.52 -8.55
CA SER A 48 -11.11 -10.03 -9.88
C SER A 48 -12.08 -11.11 -10.32
N LYS A 49 -12.46 -12.05 -9.45
CA LYS A 49 -13.46 -13.08 -9.73
C LYS A 49 -14.82 -12.49 -10.11
N ARG A 50 -15.21 -11.38 -9.47
CA ARG A 50 -16.54 -10.75 -9.68
C ARG A 50 -16.59 -9.76 -10.83
N THR A 51 -15.47 -9.16 -11.21
CA THR A 51 -15.43 -8.06 -12.19
C THR A 51 -14.51 -8.33 -13.38
N SER A 52 -13.72 -9.40 -13.34
CA SER A 52 -12.67 -9.71 -14.31
C SER A 52 -11.59 -8.62 -14.40
N CYS A 53 -11.37 -7.85 -13.33
CA CYS A 53 -10.31 -6.86 -13.25
C CYS A 53 -8.93 -7.52 -13.12
N THR A 54 -7.89 -6.86 -13.66
CA THR A 54 -6.50 -7.30 -13.56
C THR A 54 -5.95 -7.08 -12.16
N LYS A 55 -5.40 -8.12 -11.55
CA LYS A 55 -4.72 -8.08 -10.25
C LYS A 55 -3.26 -7.68 -10.42
N ILE A 56 -2.82 -6.64 -9.72
CA ILE A 56 -1.50 -6.05 -9.86
C ILE A 56 -0.79 -5.99 -8.52
N MET A 57 0.48 -6.35 -8.51
CA MET A 57 1.43 -6.08 -7.41
C MET A 57 2.81 -5.75 -7.99
N GLY A 58 3.70 -5.23 -7.16
CA GLY A 58 5.09 -5.04 -7.51
C GLY A 58 5.83 -6.37 -7.77
N GLU A 59 6.89 -6.33 -8.57
CA GLU A 59 7.64 -7.53 -8.99
C GLU A 59 8.25 -8.33 -7.83
N HIS A 60 8.53 -7.68 -6.70
CA HIS A 60 9.08 -8.32 -5.50
C HIS A 60 8.02 -9.07 -4.68
N SER A 61 6.74 -8.94 -5.01
CA SER A 61 5.69 -9.70 -4.34
C SER A 61 5.80 -11.20 -4.64
N LYS A 62 5.63 -12.02 -3.61
CA LYS A 62 5.58 -13.49 -3.71
C LYS A 62 4.16 -14.05 -3.85
N SER A 63 3.14 -13.20 -4.02
CA SER A 63 1.77 -13.65 -4.23
C SER A 63 1.66 -14.51 -5.49
N GLU A 64 0.99 -15.66 -5.39
CA GLU A 64 0.86 -16.65 -6.48
C GLU A 64 -0.23 -16.30 -7.49
N VAL A 65 -1.11 -15.36 -7.13
CA VAL A 65 -2.37 -15.10 -7.86
C VAL A 65 -2.41 -13.76 -8.59
N VAL A 66 -1.29 -13.10 -8.73
CA VAL A 66 -1.16 -11.80 -9.41
C VAL A 66 -1.08 -12.02 -10.93
N ASP A 67 -1.89 -11.25 -11.68
CA ASP A 67 -1.91 -11.32 -13.15
C ASP A 67 -0.80 -10.50 -13.79
N LEU A 68 -0.44 -9.36 -13.17
CA LEU A 68 0.58 -8.44 -13.67
C LEU A 68 1.50 -7.99 -12.53
N ARG A 69 2.80 -8.15 -12.73
CA ARG A 69 3.85 -7.63 -11.84
C ARG A 69 4.46 -6.39 -12.45
N VAL A 70 4.46 -5.29 -11.67
CA VAL A 70 4.97 -3.99 -12.12
C VAL A 70 6.32 -3.69 -11.47
N LYS A 71 7.19 -2.98 -12.22
CA LYS A 71 8.54 -2.61 -11.81
C LYS A 71 8.64 -1.12 -11.48
N GLU A 72 9.72 -0.76 -10.79
CA GLU A 72 10.14 0.64 -10.61
C GLU A 72 10.06 1.39 -11.94
N ASP A 73 9.57 2.62 -11.90
CA ASP A 73 9.43 3.55 -13.03
C ASP A 73 8.41 3.14 -14.12
N GLU A 74 7.79 1.97 -14.05
CA GLU A 74 6.68 1.63 -14.92
C GLU A 74 5.43 2.45 -14.62
N ASN A 75 4.42 2.35 -15.50
CA ASN A 75 3.18 3.07 -15.36
C ASN A 75 1.98 2.12 -15.43
N VAL A 76 1.08 2.23 -14.45
CA VAL A 76 -0.25 1.61 -14.48
C VAL A 76 -1.25 2.64 -14.98
N LYS A 77 -1.88 2.36 -16.13
CA LYS A 77 -2.81 3.30 -16.80
C LYS A 77 -4.22 2.75 -16.81
N ILE A 78 -5.19 3.59 -16.52
CA ILE A 78 -6.61 3.39 -16.78
C ILE A 78 -7.20 4.71 -17.26
N ASP A 79 -7.98 4.72 -18.33
CA ASP A 79 -8.50 5.97 -18.92
C ASP A 79 -7.46 7.10 -18.91
N ASN A 80 -7.79 8.22 -18.22
CA ASN A 80 -6.90 9.38 -18.06
C ASN A 80 -6.03 9.32 -16.80
N ILE A 81 -6.08 8.23 -16.04
CA ILE A 81 -5.28 8.06 -14.82
C ILE A 81 -3.98 7.35 -15.19
N ASN A 82 -2.87 7.92 -14.73
CA ASN A 82 -1.56 7.34 -14.85
C ASN A 82 -0.89 7.28 -13.47
N LEU A 83 -0.55 6.07 -13.03
CA LEU A 83 0.13 5.81 -11.78
C LEU A 83 1.58 5.41 -12.09
N LYS A 84 2.53 6.27 -11.76
CA LYS A 84 3.95 5.90 -11.81
C LYS A 84 4.27 4.98 -10.63
N VAL A 85 4.89 3.85 -10.92
CA VAL A 85 5.28 2.83 -9.94
C VAL A 85 6.59 3.24 -9.27
N MET A 86 6.62 3.19 -7.94
CA MET A 86 7.80 3.48 -7.12
C MET A 86 8.07 2.31 -6.19
N TYR A 87 9.20 1.65 -6.30
CA TYR A 87 9.62 0.63 -5.34
C TYR A 87 10.09 1.31 -4.05
N THR A 88 9.35 1.09 -2.96
CA THR A 88 9.55 1.74 -1.66
C THR A 88 9.64 0.72 -0.52
N PRO A 89 10.64 -0.18 -0.55
CA PRO A 89 10.78 -1.24 0.43
C PRO A 89 11.13 -0.68 1.82
N GLY A 90 10.91 -1.52 2.83
CA GLY A 90 11.34 -1.27 4.19
C GLY A 90 10.29 -1.61 5.22
N HIS A 91 9.01 -1.33 5.02
CA HIS A 91 7.93 -1.93 5.80
C HIS A 91 7.87 -3.45 5.49
N THR A 92 7.83 -3.78 4.22
CA THR A 92 8.08 -5.13 3.69
C THR A 92 9.10 -5.05 2.55
N ASP A 93 9.67 -6.20 2.16
CA ASP A 93 10.55 -6.31 0.99
C ASP A 93 9.80 -6.11 -0.34
N CYS A 94 8.48 -6.24 -0.34
CA CYS A 94 7.63 -6.10 -1.52
C CYS A 94 6.79 -4.82 -1.55
N SER A 95 7.11 -3.81 -0.73
CA SER A 95 6.35 -2.55 -0.65
C SER A 95 6.58 -1.66 -1.86
N TYR A 96 5.48 -1.15 -2.41
CA TYR A 96 5.46 -0.19 -3.52
C TYR A 96 4.55 0.98 -3.22
N SER A 97 4.88 2.14 -3.78
CA SER A 97 4.04 3.34 -3.80
C SER A 97 3.62 3.67 -5.22
N TYR A 98 2.49 4.35 -5.37
CA TYR A 98 1.93 4.70 -6.68
C TYR A 98 1.69 6.20 -6.75
N LEU A 99 2.40 6.88 -7.66
CA LEU A 99 2.39 8.34 -7.81
C LEU A 99 1.49 8.77 -8.96
N MET A 100 0.54 9.66 -8.67
CA MET A 100 -0.18 10.48 -9.66
C MET A 100 0.41 11.90 -9.71
N ASN A 101 -0.16 12.76 -10.57
CA ASN A 101 0.34 14.13 -10.74
C ASN A 101 0.35 14.95 -9.43
N ASP A 102 -0.66 14.76 -8.57
CA ASP A 102 -0.90 15.58 -7.37
C ASP A 102 -0.89 14.78 -6.06
N ARG A 103 -0.76 13.45 -6.13
CA ARG A 103 -0.87 12.56 -4.98
C ARG A 103 -0.05 11.29 -5.11
N VAL A 104 0.30 10.70 -3.98
CA VAL A 104 0.99 9.42 -3.88
C VAL A 104 0.26 8.50 -2.90
N PHE A 105 0.05 7.25 -3.31
CA PHE A 105 -0.48 6.17 -2.49
C PHE A 105 0.72 5.39 -1.95
N THR A 106 0.96 5.47 -0.64
CA THR A 106 2.21 5.06 -0.02
C THR A 106 2.16 3.70 0.67
N GLY A 107 0.98 3.03 0.64
CA GLY A 107 0.81 1.82 1.44
C GLY A 107 1.19 2.09 2.90
N ASP A 108 2.00 1.20 3.46
CA ASP A 108 2.53 1.34 4.82
C ASP A 108 3.98 1.84 4.85
N THR A 109 4.52 2.33 3.74
CA THR A 109 5.87 2.93 3.76
C THR A 109 5.86 4.26 4.52
N LEU A 110 4.97 5.19 4.16
CA LEU A 110 4.79 6.48 4.83
C LEU A 110 3.33 6.63 5.25
N LEU A 111 3.11 6.79 6.56
CA LEU A 111 1.80 7.04 7.17
C LEU A 111 1.67 8.52 7.56
N ILE A 112 0.47 8.94 7.96
CA ILE A 112 0.25 10.29 8.49
C ILE A 112 0.84 10.38 9.90
N ASN A 113 1.85 11.23 10.08
CA ASN A 113 2.61 11.37 11.31
C ASN A 113 3.26 10.06 11.79
N GLY A 114 3.60 9.18 10.88
CA GLY A 114 4.22 7.90 11.18
C GLY A 114 4.78 7.21 9.94
N THR A 115 5.23 5.98 10.13
CA THR A 115 5.67 5.06 9.06
C THR A 115 5.22 3.65 9.41
N GLY A 116 5.19 2.74 8.46
CA GLY A 116 5.02 1.33 8.77
C GLY A 116 6.15 0.82 9.65
N ARG A 117 5.89 -0.24 10.41
CA ARG A 117 6.92 -0.98 11.17
C ARG A 117 7.87 -1.70 10.21
N THR A 118 9.06 -2.08 10.71
CA THR A 118 10.10 -2.72 9.89
C THR A 118 10.63 -4.02 10.47
N ASP A 119 9.96 -4.55 11.49
CA ASP A 119 10.39 -5.73 12.26
C ASP A 119 9.70 -7.02 11.83
N PHE A 120 8.88 -7.01 10.75
CA PHE A 120 8.22 -8.19 10.17
C PHE A 120 8.40 -8.25 8.65
N GLN A 121 8.04 -9.39 8.04
CA GLN A 121 7.95 -9.61 6.60
C GLN A 121 9.17 -9.10 5.81
N ASN A 122 10.37 -9.43 6.28
CA ASN A 122 11.64 -8.95 5.72
C ASN A 122 11.76 -7.43 5.72
N GLY A 123 11.12 -6.76 6.67
CA GLY A 123 11.23 -5.32 6.86
C GLY A 123 12.67 -4.89 7.17
N ASN A 124 13.01 -3.66 6.77
CA ASN A 124 14.34 -3.11 6.95
C ASN A 124 14.29 -1.59 7.12
N ALA A 125 14.66 -1.11 8.29
CA ALA A 125 14.58 0.32 8.61
C ALA A 125 15.51 1.19 7.75
N ARG A 126 16.68 0.69 7.33
CA ARG A 126 17.58 1.43 6.42
C ARG A 126 16.99 1.57 5.03
N GLN A 127 16.39 0.51 4.50
CA GLN A 127 15.69 0.57 3.21
C GLN A 127 14.46 1.49 3.29
N GLN A 128 13.72 1.46 4.40
CA GLN A 128 12.59 2.37 4.60
C GLN A 128 13.03 3.82 4.66
N TYR A 129 14.14 4.11 5.35
CA TYR A 129 14.75 5.44 5.34
C TYR A 129 15.04 5.89 3.90
N ASP A 130 15.73 5.05 3.12
CA ASP A 130 16.04 5.36 1.73
C ASP A 130 14.78 5.62 0.90
N SER A 131 13.78 4.74 1.01
CA SER A 131 12.48 4.88 0.34
C SER A 131 11.77 6.20 0.68
N ILE A 132 11.81 6.60 1.95
CA ILE A 132 11.16 7.84 2.40
C ILE A 132 12.00 9.06 2.04
N PHE A 133 13.26 9.13 2.46
CA PHE A 133 14.07 10.35 2.35
C PHE A 133 14.62 10.61 0.95
N ASN A 134 14.93 9.54 0.19
CA ASN A 134 15.53 9.66 -1.14
C ASN A 134 14.53 9.53 -2.29
N LYS A 135 13.30 9.05 -2.01
CA LYS A 135 12.23 8.95 -3.01
C LYS A 135 11.01 9.79 -2.64
N LEU A 136 10.25 9.42 -1.60
CA LEU A 136 8.97 10.07 -1.29
C LEU A 136 9.13 11.54 -0.90
N LEU A 137 10.06 11.88 -0.02
CA LEU A 137 10.32 13.27 0.38
C LEU A 137 10.98 14.12 -0.72
N LYS A 138 11.36 13.57 -1.86
CA LYS A 138 11.81 14.34 -3.03
C LYS A 138 10.65 14.82 -3.90
N LEU A 139 9.44 14.32 -3.68
CA LEU A 139 8.24 14.80 -4.33
C LEU A 139 7.93 16.24 -3.92
N PRO A 140 7.18 17.02 -4.74
CA PRO A 140 6.74 18.37 -4.38
C PRO A 140 6.02 18.40 -3.03
N GLU A 141 6.22 19.48 -2.26
CA GLU A 141 5.66 19.58 -0.90
C GLU A 141 4.13 19.52 -0.85
N ASN A 142 3.45 19.98 -1.89
CA ASN A 142 2.00 19.94 -2.01
C ASN A 142 1.45 18.59 -2.50
N THR A 143 2.31 17.60 -2.82
CA THR A 143 1.86 16.26 -3.18
C THR A 143 1.09 15.65 -2.01
N MET A 144 -0.17 15.28 -2.22
CA MET A 144 -1.01 14.63 -1.21
C MET A 144 -0.52 13.21 -0.95
N VAL A 145 -0.47 12.81 0.32
CA VAL A 145 -0.08 11.47 0.77
C VAL A 145 -1.33 10.71 1.20
N PHE A 146 -1.59 9.59 0.54
CA PHE A 146 -2.67 8.65 0.88
C PHE A 146 -2.04 7.33 1.34
N PRO A 147 -1.95 7.08 2.65
CA PRO A 147 -1.47 5.82 3.17
C PRO A 147 -2.55 4.73 3.16
N ALA A 148 -2.16 3.47 3.35
CA ALA A 148 -3.11 2.38 3.54
C ALA A 148 -3.82 2.47 4.90
N HIS A 149 -3.16 3.00 5.93
CA HIS A 149 -3.69 3.10 7.29
C HIS A 149 -3.64 4.53 7.83
N ASP A 150 -4.67 4.90 8.61
CA ASP A 150 -4.64 6.01 9.55
C ASP A 150 -5.39 5.62 10.82
N TYR A 151 -4.77 5.88 11.96
CA TYR A 151 -5.31 5.52 13.29
C TYR A 151 -5.99 6.70 14.00
N ASN A 152 -5.99 7.89 13.37
CA ASN A 152 -6.48 9.13 13.94
C ASN A 152 -7.64 9.76 13.17
N GLY A 153 -8.21 9.06 12.20
CA GLY A 153 -9.35 9.50 11.39
C GLY A 153 -9.01 10.54 10.31
N LYS A 154 -7.73 10.70 9.98
CA LYS A 154 -7.28 11.55 8.88
C LYS A 154 -7.35 10.78 7.57
N LYS A 155 -7.73 11.46 6.49
CA LYS A 155 -7.86 10.83 5.17
C LYS A 155 -6.60 10.95 4.32
N HIS A 156 -5.84 12.02 4.47
CA HIS A 156 -4.61 12.30 3.73
C HIS A 156 -3.75 13.33 4.48
N SER A 157 -2.51 13.42 4.07
CA SER A 157 -1.54 14.44 4.46
C SER A 157 -0.89 15.04 3.21
N THR A 158 0.25 15.73 3.35
CA THR A 158 1.10 16.17 2.25
C THR A 158 2.55 15.86 2.53
N ILE A 159 3.37 15.75 1.49
CA ILE A 159 4.82 15.54 1.63
C ILE A 159 5.45 16.62 2.53
N GLY A 160 5.08 17.89 2.33
CA GLY A 160 5.57 18.99 3.16
C GLY A 160 5.16 18.87 4.62
N SER A 161 3.91 18.46 4.89
CA SER A 161 3.43 18.22 6.25
C SER A 161 4.19 17.07 6.93
N GLU A 162 4.36 15.95 6.23
CA GLU A 162 5.09 14.80 6.79
C GLU A 162 6.57 15.14 7.03
N ARG A 163 7.22 15.83 6.09
CA ARG A 163 8.61 16.30 6.29
C ARG A 163 8.76 17.15 7.55
N LYS A 164 7.82 18.04 7.82
CA LYS A 164 7.88 18.99 8.93
C LYS A 164 7.43 18.41 10.27
N ASN A 165 6.37 17.59 10.26
CA ASN A 165 5.62 17.27 11.47
C ASN A 165 5.68 15.78 11.86
N ASN A 166 6.08 14.88 10.95
CA ASN A 166 6.13 13.46 11.25
C ASN A 166 7.27 13.17 12.25
N PRO A 167 6.96 12.72 13.47
CA PRO A 167 7.97 12.56 14.53
C PRO A 167 9.05 11.52 14.19
N ARG A 168 8.75 10.53 13.33
CA ARG A 168 9.74 9.53 12.89
C ARG A 168 10.71 10.07 11.83
N LEU A 169 10.39 11.20 11.21
CA LEU A 169 11.21 11.82 10.17
C LEU A 169 12.06 12.99 10.70
N GLN A 170 11.95 13.34 12.00
CA GLN A 170 12.77 14.39 12.63
C GLN A 170 14.12 13.81 13.06
N VAL A 171 14.89 13.33 12.09
CA VAL A 171 16.20 12.70 12.30
C VAL A 171 17.24 13.32 11.38
N ASN A 172 18.52 13.29 11.83
CA ASN A 172 19.65 13.85 11.09
C ASN A 172 20.48 12.78 10.39
N SER A 173 20.20 11.50 10.64
CA SER A 173 20.93 10.39 10.02
C SER A 173 20.09 9.13 9.90
N VAL A 174 20.50 8.23 9.03
CA VAL A 174 19.90 6.91 8.91
C VAL A 174 20.01 6.08 10.20
N ASP A 175 21.09 6.24 10.96
CA ASP A 175 21.29 5.49 12.21
C ASP A 175 20.29 5.93 13.30
N GLN A 176 20.01 7.24 13.40
CA GLN A 176 18.94 7.74 14.29
C GLN A 176 17.56 7.20 13.89
N TYR A 177 17.26 7.13 12.58
CA TYR A 177 16.01 6.54 12.11
C TYR A 177 15.91 5.06 12.50
N VAL A 178 16.98 4.29 12.25
CA VAL A 178 17.04 2.87 12.62
C VAL A 178 16.85 2.68 14.13
N GLU A 179 17.46 3.51 14.93
CA GLU A 179 17.30 3.48 16.39
C GLU A 179 15.84 3.71 16.82
N ILE A 180 15.16 4.72 16.23
CA ILE A 180 13.73 4.97 16.46
C ILE A 180 12.92 3.73 16.11
N MET A 181 13.15 3.16 14.90
CA MET A 181 12.38 2.02 14.41
C MET A 181 12.60 0.75 15.25
N ASN A 182 13.82 0.49 15.69
CA ASN A 182 14.14 -0.67 16.54
C ASN A 182 13.56 -0.55 17.95
N ASN A 183 13.30 0.66 18.42
CA ASN A 183 12.72 0.94 19.76
C ASN A 183 11.19 0.99 19.75
N LEU A 184 10.52 0.80 18.61
CA LEU A 184 9.08 0.77 18.54
C LEU A 184 8.55 -0.49 19.26
N LYS A 185 7.75 -0.26 20.30
CA LYS A 185 7.03 -1.34 21.01
C LYS A 185 5.59 -1.45 20.49
N LEU A 186 5.42 -2.09 19.36
CA LEU A 186 4.11 -2.28 18.75
C LEU A 186 3.60 -3.71 18.98
N ALA A 187 2.30 -3.84 19.29
CA ALA A 187 1.66 -5.15 19.32
C ALA A 187 1.75 -5.83 17.94
N ASN A 188 1.80 -7.16 17.93
CA ASN A 188 1.76 -7.91 16.67
C ASN A 188 0.41 -7.72 15.97
N PRO A 189 0.39 -7.67 14.62
CA PRO A 189 -0.85 -7.68 13.86
C PRO A 189 -1.64 -8.96 14.23
N LYS A 190 -2.88 -8.79 14.69
CA LYS A 190 -3.72 -9.89 15.20
C LYS A 190 -4.00 -10.99 14.16
N MET A 191 -3.95 -10.64 12.88
CA MET A 191 -4.29 -11.52 11.76
C MET A 191 -3.08 -12.06 11.01
N MET A 192 -1.83 -11.75 11.42
CA MET A 192 -0.63 -12.01 10.64
C MET A 192 -0.50 -13.48 10.21
N ASP A 193 -0.74 -14.41 11.13
CA ASP A 193 -0.60 -15.86 10.86
C ASP A 193 -1.65 -16.39 9.88
N VAL A 194 -2.74 -15.66 9.68
CA VAL A 194 -3.83 -16.00 8.75
C VAL A 194 -3.75 -15.16 7.48
N ALA A 195 -3.56 -13.83 7.61
CA ALA A 195 -3.62 -12.90 6.49
C ALA A 195 -2.44 -13.09 5.53
N VAL A 196 -1.21 -13.23 6.02
CA VAL A 196 -0.04 -13.39 5.13
C VAL A 196 -0.15 -14.63 4.25
N PRO A 197 -0.40 -15.86 4.77
CA PRO A 197 -0.61 -17.03 3.93
C PRO A 197 -1.80 -16.90 2.99
N ALA A 198 -2.90 -16.29 3.46
CA ALA A 198 -4.10 -16.08 2.65
C ALA A 198 -3.82 -15.15 1.46
N ASN A 199 -3.11 -14.03 1.69
CA ASN A 199 -2.78 -13.05 0.67
C ASN A 199 -1.74 -13.58 -0.34
N LEU A 200 -0.82 -14.43 0.10
CA LEU A 200 0.11 -15.12 -0.79
C LEU A 200 -0.62 -16.07 -1.75
N LYS A 201 -1.62 -16.82 -1.27
CA LYS A 201 -2.38 -17.81 -2.03
C LYS A 201 -3.64 -17.26 -2.67
N GLY A 202 -4.04 -16.02 -2.35
CA GLY A 202 -5.25 -15.36 -2.86
C GLY A 202 -6.54 -16.06 -2.45
N LEU A 203 -6.69 -16.36 -1.16
CA LEU A 203 -7.90 -17.00 -0.66
C LEU A 203 -9.12 -16.08 -0.82
N THR A 204 -10.24 -16.66 -1.22
CA THR A 204 -11.55 -16.00 -1.33
C THR A 204 -12.31 -16.08 -0.01
N LEU A 205 -13.43 -15.33 0.11
CA LEU A 205 -14.31 -15.33 1.28
C LEU A 205 -14.72 -16.75 1.72
N ASN A 206 -15.06 -17.62 0.77
CA ASN A 206 -15.49 -18.98 1.07
C ASN A 206 -14.34 -19.86 1.61
N GLN A 207 -13.12 -19.61 1.15
CA GLN A 207 -11.92 -20.37 1.56
C GLN A 207 -11.37 -19.91 2.91
N VAL A 208 -11.63 -18.67 3.31
CA VAL A 208 -11.21 -18.12 4.62
C VAL A 208 -12.18 -18.52 5.73
N LYS A 209 -13.47 -18.72 5.40
CA LYS A 209 -14.52 -19.11 6.36
C LYS A 209 -14.68 -20.62 6.52
N ALA A 210 -14.01 -21.42 5.70
CA ALA A 210 -14.01 -22.88 5.75
C ALA A 210 -12.90 -23.40 6.67
#